data_f35405b0bd6184dafc1060fdc0af1011
#
_entry.id   f35405b0bd6184dafc1060fdc0af1011
#
_cell.length_a   1.000
_cell.length_b   1.000
_cell.length_c   1.000
_cell.angle_alpha   90.00
_cell.angle_beta   90.00
_cell.angle_gamma   90.00
#
_symmetry.space_group_name_H-M   'P 1'
#
loop_
_entity.id
_entity.type
_entity.pdbx_description
1 polymer ?
#
loop_
_entity_poly.entity_id
_entity_poly.type
_entity_poly.pdbx_seq_one_letter_code
_entity_poly.pdbx_strand_id
1 'polypeptide(L)'
;MQKSKFEHSWMVLEHEDGSKAGICSIHCAVINMALNIDQPVTKATVGDYNTKKQIDADKAYWVIGGNKMGVMTTRAKWAFETKDAADKFIAESGGRPATYEEVFKAAFEDMYEDTLMIQKKRKMMKMHKN
;
A
#
# COMPACT_ATOMS: atom_id res chain seq x y z
N MET A 1 4.62 -9.89 -10.69
CA MET A 1 3.46 -9.08 -10.25
C MET A 1 3.10 -8.09 -11.34
N GLN A 2 1.83 -8.00 -11.70
CA GLN A 2 1.38 -7.16 -12.81
C GLN A 2 0.84 -5.82 -12.30
N LYS A 3 1.50 -4.74 -12.67
CA LYS A 3 1.09 -3.39 -12.31
C LYS A 3 -0.38 -3.11 -12.69
N SER A 4 -0.82 -3.58 -13.84
CA SER A 4 -2.18 -3.32 -14.33
C SER A 4 -3.30 -3.81 -13.38
N LYS A 5 -3.02 -4.80 -12.54
CA LYS A 5 -3.98 -5.31 -11.56
C LYS A 5 -4.01 -4.50 -10.27
N PHE A 6 -2.98 -3.69 -10.02
CA PHE A 6 -2.78 -3.01 -8.74
C PHE A 6 -2.55 -1.50 -8.87
N GLU A 7 -2.95 -0.90 -10.00
CA GLU A 7 -2.71 0.52 -10.24
C GLU A 7 -3.31 1.43 -9.17
N HIS A 8 -4.42 1.01 -8.54
CA HIS A 8 -5.08 1.77 -7.49
C HIS A 8 -4.32 1.78 -6.15
N SER A 9 -3.25 1.02 -6.03
CA SER A 9 -2.41 0.96 -4.82
C SER A 9 -0.92 0.88 -5.14
N TRP A 10 -0.56 0.83 -6.43
CA TRP A 10 0.81 0.65 -6.88
C TRP A 10 1.71 1.77 -6.37
N MET A 11 2.85 1.41 -5.80
CA MET A 11 3.83 2.38 -5.34
C MET A 11 5.14 2.25 -6.09
N VAL A 12 5.81 3.39 -6.29
CA VAL A 12 7.17 3.45 -6.81
C VAL A 12 8.04 4.10 -5.75
N LEU A 13 9.05 3.38 -5.31
CA LEU A 13 10.02 3.86 -4.34
C LEU A 13 11.31 4.22 -5.07
N GLU A 14 11.77 5.45 -4.90
CA GLU A 14 13.03 5.92 -5.44
C GLU A 14 14.05 5.98 -4.32
N HIS A 15 15.19 5.33 -4.51
CA HIS A 15 16.25 5.24 -3.51
C HIS A 15 17.33 6.29 -3.74
N GLU A 16 18.15 6.50 -2.72
CA GLU A 16 19.24 7.50 -2.74
C GLU A 16 20.20 7.30 -3.90
N ASP A 17 20.44 6.05 -4.32
CA ASP A 17 21.32 5.73 -5.44
C ASP A 17 20.67 5.93 -6.81
N GLY A 18 19.43 6.40 -6.86
CA GLY A 18 18.68 6.62 -8.09
C GLY A 18 17.90 5.41 -8.58
N SER A 19 18.06 4.25 -7.95
CA SER A 19 17.28 3.05 -8.32
C SER A 19 15.82 3.21 -7.91
N LYS A 20 14.93 2.49 -8.62
CA LYS A 20 13.48 2.54 -8.37
C LYS A 20 12.93 1.13 -8.22
N ALA A 21 11.97 0.98 -7.31
CA ALA A 21 11.26 -0.28 -7.10
C ALA A 21 9.75 -0.05 -7.25
N GLY A 22 9.11 -0.83 -8.12
CA GLY A 22 7.65 -0.84 -8.26
C GLY A 22 7.07 -1.98 -7.43
N ILE A 23 6.04 -1.69 -6.66
CA ILE A 23 5.44 -2.63 -5.72
C ILE A 23 3.92 -2.48 -5.70
N CYS A 24 3.20 -3.55 -5.35
CA CYS A 24 1.75 -3.58 -5.46
C CYS A 24 1.01 -2.75 -4.41
N SER A 25 1.61 -2.54 -3.25
CA SER A 25 0.96 -1.81 -2.16
C SER A 25 1.95 -1.40 -1.08
N ILE A 26 1.47 -0.63 -0.12
CA ILE A 26 2.28 -0.18 1.02
C ILE A 26 2.79 -1.35 1.88
N HIS A 27 2.08 -2.48 1.92
CA HIS A 27 2.58 -3.69 2.60
C HIS A 27 3.93 -4.12 2.02
N CYS A 28 4.01 -4.21 0.69
CA CYS A 28 5.26 -4.56 0.01
C CYS A 28 6.30 -3.44 0.15
N ALA A 29 5.87 -2.18 0.27
CA ALA A 29 6.78 -1.06 0.46
C ALA A 29 7.55 -1.18 1.77
N VAL A 30 6.87 -1.48 2.87
CA VAL A 30 7.55 -1.60 4.18
C VAL A 30 8.46 -2.82 4.22
N ILE A 31 8.11 -3.91 3.53
CA ILE A 31 8.99 -5.07 3.39
C ILE A 31 10.25 -4.68 2.61
N ASN A 32 10.09 -3.96 1.50
CA ASN A 32 11.23 -3.50 0.71
C ASN A 32 12.15 -2.61 1.54
N MET A 33 11.59 -1.68 2.31
CA MET A 33 12.36 -0.78 3.17
C MET A 33 13.12 -1.57 4.25
N ALA A 34 12.50 -2.58 4.85
CA ALA A 34 13.12 -3.40 5.88
C ALA A 34 14.27 -4.26 5.33
N LEU A 35 14.09 -4.82 4.13
CA LEU A 35 15.11 -5.65 3.48
C LEU A 35 16.26 -4.83 2.89
N ASN A 36 16.06 -3.54 2.65
CA ASN A 36 17.03 -2.64 2.05
C ASN A 36 17.31 -1.46 2.98
N ILE A 37 17.62 -1.76 4.23
CA ILE A 37 17.76 -0.75 5.29
C ILE A 37 18.87 0.27 5.00
N ASP A 38 19.89 -0.13 4.22
CA ASP A 38 20.99 0.75 3.85
C ASP A 38 20.70 1.57 2.59
N GLN A 39 19.50 1.45 2.03
CA GLN A 39 19.08 2.18 0.83
C GLN A 39 17.88 3.07 1.17
N PRO A 40 18.11 4.29 1.69
CA PRO A 40 17.01 5.18 2.04
C PRO A 40 16.12 5.51 0.85
N VAL A 41 14.82 5.59 1.09
CA VAL A 41 13.85 6.04 0.11
C VAL A 41 13.82 7.55 0.11
N THR A 42 14.16 8.16 -1.02
CA THR A 42 14.19 9.63 -1.17
C THR A 42 12.88 10.18 -1.70
N LYS A 43 12.13 9.36 -2.44
CA LYS A 43 10.84 9.75 -3.00
C LYS A 43 9.96 8.51 -3.16
N ALA A 44 8.67 8.67 -2.86
CA ALA A 44 7.69 7.62 -3.06
C ALA A 44 6.47 8.22 -3.78
N THR A 45 5.95 7.49 -4.76
CA THR A 45 4.67 7.80 -5.39
C THR A 45 3.72 6.64 -5.18
N VAL A 46 2.42 6.92 -5.26
CA VAL A 46 1.38 5.90 -5.04
C VAL A 46 0.22 6.17 -5.99
N GLY A 47 -0.45 5.10 -6.41
CA GLY A 47 -1.64 5.23 -7.24
C GLY A 47 -2.79 5.86 -6.44
N ASP A 48 -3.41 6.89 -7.01
CA ASP A 48 -4.67 7.41 -6.49
C ASP A 48 -5.72 6.32 -6.63
N TYR A 49 -6.48 6.07 -5.56
CA TYR A 49 -7.45 4.97 -5.54
C TYR A 49 -8.48 5.07 -6.67
N ASN A 50 -8.95 6.28 -6.98
CA ASN A 50 -9.98 6.48 -7.98
C ASN A 50 -9.42 6.60 -9.40
N THR A 51 -8.40 7.45 -9.59
CA THR A 51 -7.88 7.78 -10.94
C THR A 51 -6.79 6.84 -11.40
N LYS A 52 -6.16 6.13 -10.46
CA LYS A 52 -4.99 5.25 -10.70
C LYS A 52 -3.74 6.01 -11.16
N LYS A 53 -3.78 7.34 -11.08
CA LYS A 53 -2.66 8.20 -11.41
C LYS A 53 -1.63 8.15 -10.28
N GLN A 54 -0.34 8.13 -10.62
CA GLN A 54 0.73 8.18 -9.63
C GLN A 54 0.84 9.59 -9.06
N ILE A 55 0.75 9.70 -7.73
CA ILE A 55 0.82 10.97 -7.00
C ILE A 55 1.90 10.87 -5.92
N ASP A 56 2.37 12.02 -5.43
CA ASP A 56 3.35 12.02 -4.33
C ASP A 56 2.73 11.41 -3.06
N ALA A 57 3.34 10.35 -2.57
CA ALA A 57 2.81 9.61 -1.43
C ALA A 57 2.79 10.45 -0.15
N ASP A 58 3.80 11.30 0.04
CA ASP A 58 3.89 12.18 1.22
C ASP A 58 2.88 13.32 1.22
N LYS A 59 2.35 13.67 0.05
CA LYS A 59 1.33 14.73 -0.10
C LYS A 59 -0.08 14.17 -0.25
N ALA A 60 -0.22 12.87 -0.43
CA ALA A 60 -1.52 12.23 -0.61
C ALA A 60 -2.35 12.28 0.67
N TYR A 61 -3.66 12.24 0.50
CA TYR A 61 -4.61 12.07 1.59
C TYR A 61 -4.87 10.58 1.76
N TRP A 62 -4.40 10.00 2.85
CA TRP A 62 -4.49 8.56 3.08
C TRP A 62 -5.71 8.21 3.92
N VAL A 63 -6.24 7.01 3.67
CA VAL A 63 -7.33 6.43 4.45
C VAL A 63 -6.91 5.03 4.89
N ILE A 64 -7.03 4.76 6.18
CA ILE A 64 -6.77 3.43 6.75
C ILE A 64 -8.10 2.77 7.07
N GLY A 65 -8.27 1.52 6.61
CA GLY A 65 -9.47 0.74 6.88
C GLY A 65 -10.55 0.92 5.84
N GLY A 66 -11.79 0.74 6.26
CA GLY A 66 -12.94 0.75 5.36
C GLY A 66 -13.34 -0.68 4.97
N ASN A 67 -14.36 -0.79 4.11
CA ASN A 67 -14.92 -2.08 3.73
C ASN A 67 -14.36 -2.66 2.43
N LYS A 68 -13.40 -1.98 1.80
CA LYS A 68 -12.75 -2.49 0.59
C LYS A 68 -11.57 -3.38 0.96
N MET A 69 -11.44 -4.48 0.24
CA MET A 69 -10.35 -5.43 0.48
C MET A 69 -8.99 -4.80 0.16
N GLY A 70 -8.06 -4.87 1.11
CA GLY A 70 -6.70 -4.37 0.91
C GLY A 70 -5.88 -5.25 -0.03
N VAL A 71 -4.80 -4.68 -0.58
CA VAL A 71 -3.85 -5.39 -1.43
C VAL A 71 -2.72 -5.91 -0.55
N MET A 72 -2.66 -7.24 -0.40
CA MET A 72 -1.66 -7.93 0.44
C MET A 72 -1.68 -7.51 1.92
N THR A 73 -2.82 -7.00 2.41
CA THR A 73 -2.98 -6.56 3.80
C THR A 73 -4.41 -6.80 4.27
N THR A 74 -4.57 -7.07 5.56
CA THR A 74 -5.89 -7.22 6.19
C THR A 74 -6.50 -5.87 6.54
N ARG A 75 -5.65 -4.84 6.75
CA ARG A 75 -6.09 -3.48 7.04
C ARG A 75 -5.71 -2.58 5.86
N ALA A 76 -6.69 -2.31 5.00
CA ALA A 76 -6.48 -1.57 3.75
C ALA A 76 -5.97 -0.15 4.01
N LYS A 77 -5.14 0.34 3.09
CA LYS A 77 -4.60 1.70 3.12
C LYS A 77 -4.67 2.25 1.69
N TRP A 78 -5.42 3.32 1.51
CA TRP A 78 -5.69 3.90 0.19
C TRP A 78 -5.25 5.36 0.15
N ALA A 79 -4.75 5.80 -0.99
CA ALA A 79 -4.28 7.17 -1.19
C ALA A 79 -5.19 7.92 -2.15
N PHE A 80 -5.38 9.21 -1.91
CA PHE A 80 -6.21 10.08 -2.72
C PHE A 80 -5.47 11.39 -2.98
N GLU A 81 -5.62 11.92 -4.18
CA GLU A 81 -4.99 13.19 -4.57
C GLU A 81 -5.62 14.38 -3.85
N THR A 82 -6.93 14.30 -3.57
CA THR A 82 -7.67 15.39 -2.93
C THR A 82 -8.31 14.94 -1.62
N LYS A 83 -8.49 15.90 -0.71
CA LYS A 83 -9.17 15.66 0.56
C LYS A 83 -10.64 15.27 0.32
N ASP A 84 -11.29 15.91 -0.64
CA ASP A 84 -12.70 15.63 -0.96
C ASP A 84 -12.89 14.17 -1.38
N ALA A 85 -11.98 13.64 -2.20
CA ALA A 85 -12.05 12.23 -2.62
C ALA A 85 -11.87 11.29 -1.43
N ALA A 86 -10.94 11.60 -0.53
CA ALA A 86 -10.72 10.80 0.68
C ALA A 86 -11.95 10.83 1.59
N ASP A 87 -12.52 12.02 1.82
CA ASP A 87 -13.71 12.18 2.65
C ASP A 87 -14.91 11.43 2.07
N LYS A 88 -15.09 11.47 0.76
CA LYS A 88 -16.16 10.74 0.07
C LYS A 88 -16.00 9.23 0.24
N PHE A 89 -14.77 8.73 0.11
CA PHE A 89 -14.48 7.31 0.33
C PHE A 89 -14.85 6.89 1.76
N ILE A 90 -14.46 7.70 2.75
CA ILE A 90 -14.77 7.42 4.16
C ILE A 90 -16.28 7.39 4.38
N ALA A 91 -17.01 8.34 3.78
CA ALA A 91 -18.47 8.40 3.90
C ALA A 91 -19.15 7.17 3.30
N GLU A 92 -18.63 6.64 2.20
CA GLU A 92 -19.21 5.49 1.48
C GLU A 92 -18.75 4.14 1.99
N SER A 93 -17.48 4.04 2.41
CA SER A 93 -16.83 2.76 2.68
C SER A 93 -16.26 2.64 4.09
N GLY A 94 -16.25 3.72 4.85
CA GLY A 94 -15.66 3.74 6.18
C GLY A 94 -14.15 3.96 6.12
N GLY A 95 -13.51 3.78 7.27
CA GLY A 95 -12.10 4.03 7.42
C GLY A 95 -11.86 5.35 8.16
N ARG A 96 -10.59 5.70 8.34
CA ARG A 96 -10.19 6.94 8.99
C ARG A 96 -9.10 7.66 8.21
N PRO A 97 -9.07 9.00 8.23
CA PRO A 97 -7.99 9.73 7.58
C PRO A 97 -6.66 9.50 8.30
N ALA A 98 -5.57 9.53 7.55
CA ALA A 98 -4.23 9.33 8.09
C ALA A 98 -3.21 10.11 7.29
N THR A 99 -2.05 10.37 7.92
CA THR A 99 -0.91 10.99 7.25
C THR A 99 -0.04 9.91 6.61
N TYR A 100 0.88 10.33 5.75
CA TYR A 100 1.86 9.45 5.14
C TYR A 100 2.64 8.64 6.20
N GLU A 101 3.12 9.32 7.25
CA GLU A 101 3.85 8.67 8.33
C GLU A 101 2.99 7.65 9.08
N GLU A 102 1.75 8.01 9.35
CA GLU A 102 0.82 7.12 10.04
C GLU A 102 0.54 5.83 9.25
N VAL A 103 0.38 5.94 7.92
CA VAL A 103 0.14 4.72 7.11
C VAL A 103 1.36 3.83 7.06
N PHE A 104 2.57 4.38 7.02
CA PHE A 104 3.78 3.56 7.07
C PHE A 104 3.93 2.87 8.41
N LYS A 105 3.69 3.58 9.52
CA LYS A 105 3.70 2.97 10.85
C LYS A 105 2.66 1.85 10.96
N ALA A 106 1.45 2.11 10.48
CA ALA A 106 0.39 1.10 10.48
C ALA A 106 0.78 -0.12 9.64
N ALA A 107 1.41 0.08 8.49
CA ALA A 107 1.86 -1.01 7.63
C ALA A 107 2.93 -1.86 8.33
N PHE A 108 3.87 -1.23 9.04
CA PHE A 108 4.86 -1.97 9.83
C PHE A 108 4.21 -2.75 10.97
N GLU A 109 3.23 -2.17 11.66
CA GLU A 109 2.49 -2.86 12.72
C GLU A 109 1.73 -4.07 12.17
N ASP A 110 1.17 -3.96 10.98
CA ASP A 110 0.37 -5.01 10.37
C ASP A 110 1.21 -6.08 9.67
N MET A 111 2.51 -5.86 9.51
CA MET A 111 3.39 -6.72 8.71
C MET A 111 3.34 -8.19 9.13
N TYR A 112 3.35 -8.47 10.42
CA TYR A 112 3.32 -9.83 10.92
C TYR A 112 2.03 -10.55 10.53
N GLU A 113 0.90 -9.92 10.83
CA GLU A 113 -0.42 -10.48 10.52
C GLU A 113 -0.63 -10.64 9.02
N ASP A 114 -0.22 -9.63 8.24
CA ASP A 114 -0.32 -9.66 6.80
C ASP A 114 0.53 -10.79 6.21
N THR A 115 1.72 -10.98 6.75
CA THR A 115 2.63 -12.06 6.32
C THR A 115 1.99 -13.43 6.59
N LEU A 116 1.41 -13.63 7.77
CA LEU A 116 0.72 -14.89 8.09
C LEU A 116 -0.46 -15.14 7.15
N MET A 117 -1.23 -14.10 6.85
CA MET A 117 -2.37 -14.21 5.93
C MET A 117 -1.91 -14.64 4.53
N ILE A 118 -0.86 -14.00 4.01
CA ILE A 118 -0.31 -14.32 2.69
C ILE A 118 0.20 -15.75 2.64
N GLN A 119 0.95 -16.17 3.66
CA GLN A 119 1.47 -17.54 3.75
C GLN A 119 0.34 -18.56 3.76
N LYS A 120 -0.72 -18.30 4.51
CA LYS A 120 -1.88 -19.18 4.58
C LYS A 120 -2.58 -19.31 3.22
N LYS A 121 -2.79 -18.18 2.53
CA LYS A 121 -3.41 -18.18 1.21
C LYS A 121 -2.59 -18.97 0.18
N ARG A 122 -1.28 -18.77 0.19
CA ARG A 122 -0.37 -19.48 -0.74
C ARG A 122 -0.32 -20.98 -0.46
N LYS A 123 -0.35 -21.36 0.80
CA LYS A 123 -0.41 -22.77 1.21
C LYS A 123 -1.70 -23.43 0.71
N MET A 124 -2.84 -22.75 0.88
CA MET A 124 -4.12 -23.25 0.41
C MET A 124 -4.15 -23.39 -1.11
N MET A 125 -3.59 -22.45 -1.84
CA MET A 125 -3.49 -22.52 -3.30
C MET A 125 -2.66 -23.71 -3.75
N LYS A 126 -1.54 -24.01 -3.08
CA LYS A 126 -0.71 -25.16 -3.37
C LYS A 126 -1.46 -26.49 -3.13
N MET A 127 -2.25 -26.56 -2.08
CA MET A 127 -3.06 -27.74 -1.77
C MET A 127 -4.12 -28.01 -2.82
N HIS A 128 -4.68 -26.97 -3.44
CA HIS A 128 -5.70 -27.11 -4.48
C HIS A 128 -5.12 -27.46 -5.86
N LYS A 129 -3.82 -27.32 -6.05
CA LYS A 129 -3.16 -27.64 -7.32
C LYS A 129 -2.80 -29.13 -7.46
N ASN A 130 -2.90 -29.86 -6.37
CA ASN A 130 -2.63 -31.31 -6.37
C ASN A 130 -3.95 -32.09 -6.48
#